data_621afd8a94e1b42e8df6f13fcea4cb25
#
_entry.id   621afd8a94e1b42e8df6f13fcea4cb25
#
_cell.length_a   1.000
_cell.length_b   1.000
_cell.length_c   1.000
_cell.angle_alpha   90.00
_cell.angle_beta   90.00
_cell.angle_gamma   90.00
#
_symmetry.space_group_name_H-M   'P 1'
#
loop_
_entity.id
_entity.type
_entity.pdbx_description
1 polymer ?
#
loop_
_entity_poly.entity_id
_entity_poly.type
_entity_poly.pdbx_seq_one_letter_code
_entity_poly.pdbx_strand_id
1 'polypeptide(L)'
;EFTTPRVPGGGYYIFYTLFYKMANESLLGAKIINLIFNLIIISIFLLWFYKKFGLLITSIIAPLILCNGYFVMATTDFWNPNLTLIFSFLFFIFLFEYIGSENENIIKLSAVMIFPILAIMAQGHFVVFFSMIPTIIIYLIIKFKRTIKYILFWIFGVFISFLEYLPYIISELRNGFNNTNMIFSVRSGLSSLPFPQMHAIFLFPTNEMSVFYGNSIYGSINFWLQYPLMILGLLFLFATIIFSFYCIIRVFYFVFNKKYEAKSNIEKTLIEMLKIFLIFIPTTIIINILARSKPGTFHYLYSAFSLSYLPIILFLFQKKDKFILNKKFFYIFCACIFINIFVMILQLTTYTKNYEVPRNVEAMKTVAKTLIEYSKGEEISIIGLYADDNYMYRDIAIAYFPDMVWNQNNNSTNSYIILDRIGTLSKPKYTISSYMEYLNKNATLLGDNGTLFVYKYHGKEPLEMPKKK
;
A
#
# COMPACT_ATOMS: atom_id res chain seq x y z
N GLU A 1 5.26 1.89 -27.32
CA GLU A 1 5.22 3.17 -26.59
C GLU A 1 4.31 3.02 -25.38
N PHE A 2 4.80 3.40 -24.19
CA PHE A 2 3.98 3.37 -22.97
C PHE A 2 3.15 4.65 -22.91
N THR A 3 1.86 4.51 -22.69
CA THR A 3 0.92 5.64 -22.60
C THR A 3 0.87 6.26 -21.18
N THR A 4 1.44 5.60 -20.18
CA THR A 4 1.44 6.04 -18.78
C THR A 4 2.82 5.86 -18.15
N PRO A 5 3.26 6.80 -17.27
CA PRO A 5 4.53 6.65 -16.60
C PRO A 5 4.55 5.43 -15.69
N ARG A 6 5.66 4.71 -15.68
CA ARG A 6 5.88 3.56 -14.81
C ARG A 6 6.65 3.96 -13.55
N VAL A 7 6.50 3.17 -12.50
CA VAL A 7 7.29 3.37 -11.28
C VAL A 7 8.77 3.23 -11.61
N PRO A 8 9.61 4.24 -11.31
CA PRO A 8 11.05 4.15 -11.54
C PRO A 8 11.68 3.04 -10.72
N GLY A 9 12.44 2.19 -11.37
CA GLY A 9 13.15 1.07 -10.75
C GLY A 9 12.50 -0.28 -11.01
N GLY A 10 13.29 -1.35 -10.80
CA GLY A 10 12.90 -2.73 -11.07
C GLY A 10 12.52 -3.56 -9.84
N GLY A 11 12.71 -3.01 -8.63
CA GLY A 11 12.61 -3.79 -7.39
C GLY A 11 11.26 -4.45 -7.18
N TYR A 12 10.17 -3.74 -7.42
CA TYR A 12 8.83 -4.29 -7.36
C TYR A 12 8.66 -5.53 -8.27
N TYR A 13 9.07 -5.41 -9.53
CA TYR A 13 8.97 -6.52 -10.49
C TYR A 13 9.90 -7.66 -10.12
N ILE A 14 11.13 -7.37 -9.65
CA ILE A 14 12.11 -8.38 -9.24
C ILE A 14 11.57 -9.21 -8.08
N PHE A 15 11.06 -8.58 -7.03
CA PHE A 15 10.51 -9.30 -5.88
C PHE A 15 9.34 -10.21 -6.27
N TYR A 16 8.36 -9.70 -7.01
CA TYR A 16 7.17 -10.48 -7.33
C TYR A 16 7.41 -11.52 -8.43
N THR A 17 8.30 -11.22 -9.39
CA THR A 17 8.72 -12.24 -10.36
C THR A 17 9.49 -13.35 -9.69
N LEU A 18 10.38 -13.03 -8.75
CA LEU A 18 11.10 -14.03 -7.97
C LEU A 18 10.12 -14.93 -7.20
N PHE A 19 9.15 -14.35 -6.50
CA PHE A 19 8.14 -15.11 -5.77
C PHE A 19 7.30 -16.00 -6.70
N TYR A 20 6.95 -15.50 -7.88
CA TYR A 20 6.22 -16.26 -8.89
C TYR A 20 7.03 -17.46 -9.42
N LYS A 21 8.31 -17.24 -9.71
CA LYS A 21 9.22 -18.33 -10.11
C LYS A 21 9.45 -19.34 -9.00
N MET A 22 9.66 -18.91 -7.76
CA MET A 22 9.80 -19.79 -6.60
C MET A 22 8.53 -20.63 -6.34
N ALA A 23 7.38 -20.13 -6.74
CA ALA A 23 6.09 -20.81 -6.62
C ALA A 23 5.76 -21.70 -7.83
N ASN A 24 6.72 -22.04 -8.68
CA ASN A 24 6.51 -22.78 -9.92
C ASN A 24 5.39 -22.15 -10.77
N GLU A 25 5.45 -20.83 -10.92
CA GLU A 25 4.51 -20.03 -11.72
C GLU A 25 3.05 -20.04 -11.21
N SER A 26 2.85 -20.42 -9.96
CA SER A 26 1.56 -20.34 -9.29
C SER A 26 1.36 -18.95 -8.66
N LEU A 27 0.34 -18.20 -9.09
CA LEU A 27 0.01 -16.91 -8.51
C LEU A 27 -0.38 -17.01 -7.03
N LEU A 28 -1.14 -18.05 -6.65
CA LEU A 28 -1.49 -18.29 -5.26
C LEU A 28 -0.24 -18.64 -4.43
N GLY A 29 0.62 -19.50 -4.95
CA GLY A 29 1.91 -19.82 -4.32
C GLY A 29 2.77 -18.59 -4.14
N ALA A 30 2.86 -17.73 -5.17
CA ALA A 30 3.59 -16.46 -5.09
C ALA A 30 3.02 -15.52 -4.02
N LYS A 31 1.69 -15.41 -3.88
CA LYS A 31 1.05 -14.63 -2.80
C LYS A 31 1.37 -15.20 -1.41
N ILE A 32 1.44 -16.52 -1.26
CA ILE A 32 1.85 -17.16 -0.01
C ILE A 32 3.32 -16.84 0.31
N ILE A 33 4.21 -16.92 -0.67
CA ILE A 33 5.62 -16.55 -0.48
C ILE A 33 5.76 -15.07 -0.11
N ASN A 34 5.02 -14.18 -0.78
CA ASN A 34 4.97 -12.76 -0.42
C ASN A 34 4.50 -12.54 1.03
N LEU A 35 3.44 -13.25 1.46
CA LEU A 35 2.96 -13.19 2.84
C LEU A 35 4.06 -13.64 3.83
N ILE A 36 4.72 -14.77 3.56
CA ILE A 36 5.81 -15.28 4.40
C ILE A 36 6.96 -14.26 4.47
N PHE A 37 7.37 -13.70 3.33
CA PHE A 37 8.40 -12.67 3.28
C PHE A 37 8.04 -11.45 4.12
N ASN A 38 6.81 -10.95 4.01
CA ASN A 38 6.32 -9.82 4.79
C ASN A 38 6.24 -10.15 6.30
N LEU A 39 5.83 -11.38 6.64
CA LEU A 39 5.83 -11.85 8.03
C LEU A 39 7.24 -11.97 8.61
N ILE A 40 8.25 -12.30 7.82
CA ILE A 40 9.65 -12.29 8.25
C ILE A 40 10.08 -10.87 8.60
N ILE A 41 9.82 -9.90 7.72
CA ILE A 41 10.20 -8.50 7.96
C ILE A 41 9.54 -7.96 9.23
N ILE A 42 8.23 -8.17 9.38
CA ILE A 42 7.53 -7.67 10.57
C ILE A 42 7.97 -8.41 11.84
N SER A 43 8.32 -9.69 11.75
CA SER A 43 8.87 -10.44 12.88
C SER A 43 10.22 -9.88 13.33
N ILE A 44 11.10 -9.53 12.39
CA ILE A 44 12.37 -8.84 12.68
C ILE A 44 12.10 -7.52 13.41
N PHE A 45 11.14 -6.73 12.90
CA PHE A 45 10.73 -5.48 13.55
C PHE A 45 10.20 -5.71 14.97
N LEU A 46 9.28 -6.64 15.17
CA LEU A 46 8.65 -6.91 16.46
C LEU A 46 9.64 -7.50 17.48
N LEU A 47 10.56 -8.36 17.06
CA LEU A 47 11.63 -8.88 17.92
C LEU A 47 12.58 -7.77 18.36
N TRP A 48 13.01 -6.91 17.43
CA TRP A 48 13.81 -5.73 17.74
C TRP A 48 13.05 -4.78 18.66
N PHE A 49 11.77 -4.53 18.38
CA PHE A 49 10.90 -3.67 19.14
C PHE A 49 10.71 -4.18 20.58
N TYR A 50 10.51 -5.49 20.75
CA TYR A 50 10.46 -6.15 22.05
C TYR A 50 11.74 -5.92 22.86
N LYS A 51 12.91 -6.09 22.22
CA LYS A 51 14.20 -5.84 22.91
C LYS A 51 14.38 -4.40 23.37
N LYS A 52 13.83 -3.43 22.64
CA LYS A 52 13.96 -2.00 22.96
C LYS A 52 12.91 -1.49 23.95
N PHE A 53 11.67 -1.93 23.82
CA PHE A 53 10.53 -1.36 24.54
C PHE A 53 9.90 -2.31 25.57
N GLY A 54 10.26 -3.58 25.56
CA GLY A 54 9.75 -4.61 26.46
C GLY A 54 8.40 -5.20 26.07
N LEU A 55 8.00 -6.25 26.78
CA LEU A 55 6.82 -7.05 26.46
C LEU A 55 5.52 -6.22 26.47
N LEU A 56 5.33 -5.38 27.48
CA LEU A 56 4.08 -4.62 27.62
C LEU A 56 3.79 -3.74 26.41
N ILE A 57 4.75 -2.93 25.98
CA ILE A 57 4.54 -2.01 24.85
C ILE A 57 4.41 -2.81 23.55
N THR A 58 5.20 -3.87 23.38
CA THR A 58 5.13 -4.72 22.21
C THR A 58 3.79 -5.45 22.08
N SER A 59 3.25 -5.97 23.19
CA SER A 59 1.94 -6.66 23.19
C SER A 59 0.78 -5.73 22.80
N ILE A 60 0.98 -4.44 22.91
CA ILE A 60 0.03 -3.41 22.53
C ILE A 60 0.20 -3.01 21.06
N ILE A 61 1.45 -2.72 20.66
CA ILE A 61 1.74 -2.21 19.30
C ILE A 61 1.63 -3.31 18.26
N ALA A 62 2.02 -4.55 18.58
CA ALA A 62 1.96 -5.66 17.62
C ALA A 62 0.54 -5.91 17.08
N PRO A 63 -0.51 -6.08 17.91
CA PRO A 63 -1.87 -6.22 17.38
C PRO A 63 -2.36 -5.00 16.62
N LEU A 64 -1.99 -3.78 17.04
CA LEU A 64 -2.36 -2.55 16.31
C LEU A 64 -1.76 -2.52 14.90
N ILE A 65 -0.59 -3.11 14.68
CA ILE A 65 0.02 -3.24 13.37
C ILE A 65 -0.59 -4.43 12.60
N LEU A 66 -0.57 -5.62 13.20
CA LEU A 66 -0.93 -6.86 12.53
C LEU A 66 -2.42 -6.95 12.15
N CYS A 67 -3.28 -6.29 12.93
CA CYS A 67 -4.71 -6.22 12.66
C CYS A 67 -5.11 -4.96 11.89
N ASN A 68 -4.14 -4.16 11.45
CA ASN A 68 -4.40 -2.96 10.68
C ASN A 68 -4.79 -3.32 9.24
N GLY A 69 -5.90 -2.76 8.73
CA GLY A 69 -6.39 -3.08 7.38
C GLY A 69 -5.41 -2.73 6.27
N TYR A 70 -4.66 -1.64 6.39
CA TYR A 70 -3.62 -1.25 5.42
C TYR A 70 -2.48 -2.27 5.41
N PHE A 71 -2.05 -2.73 6.60
CA PHE A 71 -1.02 -3.75 6.72
C PHE A 71 -1.47 -5.11 6.17
N VAL A 72 -2.69 -5.54 6.50
CA VAL A 72 -3.26 -6.80 5.99
C VAL A 72 -3.31 -6.79 4.46
N MET A 73 -3.81 -5.71 3.84
CA MET A 73 -3.81 -5.59 2.39
C MET A 73 -2.39 -5.59 1.81
N ALA A 74 -1.46 -4.85 2.41
CA ALA A 74 -0.10 -4.79 1.93
C ALA A 74 0.62 -6.14 1.96
N THR A 75 0.29 -7.00 2.92
CA THR A 75 0.91 -8.33 3.05
C THR A 75 0.27 -9.39 2.15
N THR A 76 -0.98 -9.22 1.76
CA THR A 76 -1.74 -10.24 1.03
C THR A 76 -1.89 -9.98 -0.46
N ASP A 77 -1.59 -8.76 -0.92
CA ASP A 77 -1.77 -8.39 -2.33
C ASP A 77 -0.49 -7.93 -3.02
N PHE A 78 -0.41 -8.21 -4.34
CA PHE A 78 0.67 -7.76 -5.22
C PHE A 78 0.38 -6.37 -5.76
N TRP A 79 0.61 -5.37 -4.94
CA TRP A 79 0.49 -3.99 -5.33
C TRP A 79 1.79 -3.24 -5.05
N ASN A 80 2.27 -2.49 -6.02
CA ASN A 80 3.58 -1.84 -5.89
C ASN A 80 3.77 -0.98 -4.63
N PRO A 81 2.79 -0.18 -4.12
CA PRO A 81 2.96 0.57 -2.88
C PRO A 81 3.13 -0.30 -1.62
N ASN A 82 2.72 -1.57 -1.67
CA ASN A 82 2.80 -2.47 -0.52
C ASN A 82 4.26 -2.71 -0.10
N LEU A 83 5.18 -2.76 -1.07
CA LEU A 83 6.61 -2.85 -0.79
C LEU A 83 7.09 -1.67 0.05
N THR A 84 6.63 -0.46 -0.25
CA THR A 84 6.94 0.76 0.52
C THR A 84 6.48 0.65 1.97
N LEU A 85 5.25 0.17 2.19
CA LEU A 85 4.71 0.02 3.54
C LEU A 85 5.54 -0.97 4.36
N ILE A 86 5.83 -2.15 3.81
CA ILE A 86 6.55 -3.21 4.52
C ILE A 86 7.99 -2.78 4.84
N PHE A 87 8.72 -2.20 3.89
CA PHE A 87 10.07 -1.73 4.13
C PHE A 87 10.14 -0.50 5.07
N SER A 88 9.03 0.20 5.30
CA SER A 88 8.98 1.27 6.30
C SER A 88 9.31 0.79 7.72
N PHE A 89 9.06 -0.48 8.05
CA PHE A 89 9.41 -1.05 9.34
C PHE A 89 10.93 -1.27 9.49
N LEU A 90 11.61 -1.71 8.43
CA LEU A 90 13.08 -1.78 8.44
C LEU A 90 13.69 -0.37 8.49
N PHE A 91 13.13 0.56 7.74
CA PHE A 91 13.51 1.96 7.81
C PHE A 91 13.40 2.51 9.25
N PHE A 92 12.30 2.20 9.96
CA PHE A 92 12.12 2.58 11.36
C PHE A 92 13.24 2.06 12.26
N ILE A 93 13.61 0.77 12.12
CA ILE A 93 14.70 0.16 12.91
C ILE A 93 16.00 0.94 12.70
N PHE A 94 16.44 1.07 11.45
CA PHE A 94 17.73 1.69 11.16
C PHE A 94 17.74 3.19 11.50
N LEU A 95 16.62 3.89 11.31
CA LEU A 95 16.51 5.28 11.73
C LEU A 95 16.63 5.42 13.25
N PHE A 96 15.93 4.58 14.01
CA PHE A 96 16.01 4.57 15.46
C PHE A 96 17.42 4.27 15.96
N GLU A 97 18.08 3.26 15.39
CA GLU A 97 19.45 2.88 15.78
C GLU A 97 20.47 3.94 15.38
N TYR A 98 20.33 4.58 14.22
CA TYR A 98 21.18 5.70 13.84
C TYR A 98 21.11 6.84 14.85
N ILE A 99 19.90 7.15 15.33
CA ILE A 99 19.67 8.28 16.24
C ILE A 99 20.10 7.94 17.68
N GLY A 100 19.75 6.76 18.17
CA GLY A 100 19.77 6.43 19.59
C GLY A 100 20.77 5.36 20.03
N SER A 101 21.41 4.64 19.11
CA SER A 101 22.38 3.62 19.50
C SER A 101 23.66 4.25 20.10
N GLU A 102 24.22 3.58 21.10
CA GLU A 102 25.53 3.89 21.69
C GLU A 102 26.64 3.06 21.01
N ASN A 103 26.26 2.00 20.30
CA ASN A 103 27.20 1.14 19.59
C ASN A 103 27.56 1.75 18.23
N GLU A 104 28.82 2.15 18.07
CA GLU A 104 29.36 2.76 16.85
C GLU A 104 29.12 1.89 15.60
N ASN A 105 29.26 0.57 15.71
CA ASN A 105 29.08 -0.33 14.57
C ASN A 105 27.61 -0.38 14.12
N ILE A 106 26.67 -0.32 15.06
CA ILE A 106 25.25 -0.26 14.75
C ILE A 106 24.90 1.08 14.09
N ILE A 107 25.48 2.20 14.56
CA ILE A 107 25.29 3.53 13.96
C ILE A 107 25.82 3.54 12.51
N LYS A 108 27.02 3.00 12.29
CA LYS A 108 27.64 2.90 10.96
C LYS A 108 26.78 2.04 10.02
N LEU A 109 26.38 0.85 10.46
CA LEU A 109 25.48 -0.02 9.69
C LEU A 109 24.17 0.69 9.35
N SER A 110 23.58 1.40 10.30
CA SER A 110 22.34 2.12 10.11
C SER A 110 22.50 3.27 9.10
N ALA A 111 23.61 3.99 9.15
CA ALA A 111 23.91 5.03 8.16
C ALA A 111 24.03 4.46 6.74
N VAL A 112 24.61 3.25 6.58
CA VAL A 112 24.66 2.55 5.30
C VAL A 112 23.26 2.13 4.84
N MET A 113 22.45 1.55 5.73
CA MET A 113 21.22 0.85 5.33
C MET A 113 20.03 1.78 5.05
N ILE A 114 20.00 2.99 5.59
CA ILE A 114 18.85 3.89 5.46
C ILE A 114 18.55 4.21 3.99
N PHE A 115 19.54 4.61 3.18
CA PHE A 115 19.30 4.95 1.78
C PHE A 115 18.96 3.75 0.89
N PRO A 116 19.61 2.57 0.99
CA PRO A 116 19.18 1.37 0.28
C PRO A 116 17.73 0.98 0.58
N ILE A 117 17.30 1.04 1.84
CA ILE A 117 15.90 0.76 2.20
C ILE A 117 14.97 1.81 1.59
N LEU A 118 15.32 3.09 1.62
CA LEU A 118 14.56 4.15 0.96
C LEU A 118 14.52 3.95 -0.57
N ALA A 119 15.59 3.44 -1.17
CA ALA A 119 15.64 3.11 -2.59
C ALA A 119 14.67 1.97 -2.95
N ILE A 120 14.63 0.89 -2.15
CA ILE A 120 13.65 -0.18 -2.32
C ILE A 120 12.23 0.37 -2.15
N MET A 121 11.98 1.20 -1.13
CA MET A 121 10.68 1.84 -0.92
C MET A 121 10.28 2.71 -2.12
N ALA A 122 11.21 3.45 -2.70
CA ALA A 122 10.99 4.30 -3.86
C ALA A 122 10.73 3.48 -5.14
N GLN A 123 11.33 2.29 -5.26
CA GLN A 123 11.02 1.33 -6.31
C GLN A 123 9.63 0.68 -6.13
N GLY A 124 9.12 0.63 -4.90
CA GLY A 124 7.71 0.31 -4.63
C GLY A 124 6.79 1.45 -5.04
N HIS A 125 7.11 2.68 -4.64
CA HIS A 125 6.31 3.86 -4.99
C HIS A 125 7.17 5.11 -5.12
N PHE A 126 7.20 5.69 -6.34
CA PHE A 126 8.07 6.83 -6.67
C PHE A 126 7.87 8.08 -5.78
N VAL A 127 6.73 8.21 -5.11
CA VAL A 127 6.46 9.34 -4.19
C VAL A 127 7.48 9.43 -3.05
N VAL A 128 8.20 8.35 -2.73
CA VAL A 128 9.26 8.36 -1.72
C VAL A 128 10.38 9.34 -2.08
N PHE A 129 10.64 9.57 -3.39
CA PHE A 129 11.56 10.61 -3.87
C PHE A 129 11.09 12.02 -3.54
N PHE A 130 9.79 12.23 -3.41
CA PHE A 130 9.16 13.53 -3.16
C PHE A 130 8.72 13.71 -1.70
N SER A 131 8.98 12.72 -0.85
CA SER A 131 8.53 12.72 0.54
C SER A 131 9.64 12.33 1.51
N MET A 132 9.88 11.04 1.71
CA MET A 132 10.77 10.55 2.77
C MET A 132 12.25 10.82 2.49
N ILE A 133 12.72 10.67 1.25
CA ILE A 133 14.14 10.93 0.90
C ILE A 133 14.50 12.39 1.20
N PRO A 134 13.76 13.41 0.71
CA PRO A 134 14.03 14.80 1.06
C PRO A 134 13.93 15.08 2.56
N THR A 135 12.98 14.42 3.24
CA THR A 135 12.85 14.54 4.70
C THR A 135 14.12 14.10 5.44
N ILE A 136 14.68 12.97 5.04
CA ILE A 136 15.94 12.47 5.63
C ILE A 136 17.11 13.38 5.28
N ILE A 137 17.19 13.86 4.04
CA ILE A 137 18.24 14.82 3.64
C ILE A 137 18.17 16.09 4.50
N ILE A 138 17.00 16.67 4.68
CA ILE A 138 16.78 17.85 5.55
C ILE A 138 17.22 17.52 6.98
N TYR A 139 16.82 16.36 7.51
CA TYR A 139 17.25 15.95 8.86
C TYR A 139 18.78 15.82 8.98
N LEU A 140 19.45 15.23 8.00
CA LEU A 140 20.91 15.09 7.97
C LEU A 140 21.61 16.44 7.91
N ILE A 141 21.04 17.43 7.18
CA ILE A 141 21.54 18.81 7.15
C ILE A 141 21.36 19.46 8.53
N ILE A 142 20.21 19.33 9.16
CA ILE A 142 19.96 19.86 10.52
C ILE A 142 20.93 19.24 11.53
N LYS A 143 21.27 17.95 11.39
CA LYS A 143 22.20 17.22 12.25
C LYS A 143 23.62 17.14 11.65
N PHE A 144 24.04 18.17 10.94
CA PHE A 144 25.28 18.21 10.15
C PHE A 144 26.52 17.66 10.90
N LYS A 145 26.74 18.09 12.15
CA LYS A 145 27.89 17.61 12.94
C LYS A 145 27.93 16.09 13.08
N ARG A 146 26.76 15.45 13.30
CA ARG A 146 26.67 13.99 13.39
C ARG A 146 26.77 13.35 12.00
N THR A 147 26.18 13.95 11.00
CA THR A 147 26.20 13.47 9.62
C THR A 147 27.63 13.40 9.10
N ILE A 148 28.44 14.44 9.30
CA ILE A 148 29.85 14.48 8.88
C ILE A 148 30.68 13.37 9.58
N LYS A 149 30.41 13.11 10.86
CA LYS A 149 31.12 12.00 11.57
C LYS A 149 30.96 10.66 10.87
N TYR A 150 29.82 10.43 10.21
CA TYR A 150 29.50 9.16 9.54
C TYR A 150 29.36 9.30 8.01
N ILE A 151 29.93 10.35 7.43
CA ILE A 151 29.71 10.72 6.01
C ILE A 151 30.08 9.60 5.03
N LEU A 152 31.18 8.86 5.29
CA LEU A 152 31.60 7.76 4.42
C LEU A 152 30.58 6.62 4.38
N PHE A 153 29.92 6.33 5.49
CA PHE A 153 28.88 5.31 5.57
C PHE A 153 27.61 5.76 4.85
N TRP A 154 27.26 7.04 4.93
CA TRP A 154 26.18 7.64 4.16
C TRP A 154 26.45 7.58 2.65
N ILE A 155 27.68 7.95 2.23
CA ILE A 155 28.08 7.86 0.82
C ILE A 155 28.00 6.42 0.33
N PHE A 156 28.46 5.45 1.13
CA PHE A 156 28.38 4.04 0.77
C PHE A 156 26.93 3.56 0.65
N GLY A 157 26.02 3.99 1.54
CA GLY A 157 24.59 3.72 1.43
C GLY A 157 23.97 4.30 0.15
N VAL A 158 24.31 5.53 -0.20
CA VAL A 158 23.86 6.16 -1.46
C VAL A 158 24.41 5.39 -2.67
N PHE A 159 25.67 4.93 -2.60
CA PHE A 159 26.27 4.13 -3.67
C PHE A 159 25.52 2.79 -3.86
N ILE A 160 25.18 2.08 -2.79
CA ILE A 160 24.37 0.85 -2.87
C ILE A 160 23.02 1.17 -3.51
N SER A 161 22.36 2.25 -3.09
CA SER A 161 21.07 2.67 -3.66
C SER A 161 21.19 2.97 -5.16
N PHE A 162 22.28 3.56 -5.60
CA PHE A 162 22.54 3.77 -7.02
C PHE A 162 22.68 2.45 -7.77
N LEU A 163 23.36 1.44 -7.20
CA LEU A 163 23.45 0.10 -7.80
C LEU A 163 22.10 -0.57 -7.93
N GLU A 164 21.19 -0.39 -6.95
CA GLU A 164 19.82 -0.91 -7.01
C GLU A 164 19.03 -0.30 -8.19
N TYR A 165 19.30 0.97 -8.52
CA TYR A 165 18.67 1.67 -9.66
C TYR A 165 19.40 1.49 -10.99
N LEU A 166 20.59 0.89 -10.99
CA LEU A 166 21.41 0.78 -12.19
C LEU A 166 20.70 0.15 -13.39
N PRO A 167 19.94 -0.96 -13.24
CA PRO A 167 19.18 -1.53 -14.37
C PRO A 167 18.16 -0.55 -14.96
N TYR A 168 17.48 0.21 -14.12
CA TYR A 168 16.53 1.22 -14.55
C TYR A 168 17.24 2.38 -15.28
N ILE A 169 18.34 2.87 -14.74
CA ILE A 169 19.14 3.95 -15.34
C ILE A 169 19.65 3.54 -16.71
N ILE A 170 20.17 2.31 -16.87
CA ILE A 170 20.60 1.78 -18.17
C ILE A 170 19.45 1.71 -19.14
N SER A 171 18.27 1.28 -18.68
CA SER A 171 17.05 1.24 -19.51
C SER A 171 16.63 2.64 -19.98
N GLU A 172 16.64 3.62 -19.07
CA GLU A 172 16.29 5.01 -19.40
C GLU A 172 17.28 5.64 -20.39
N LEU A 173 18.59 5.41 -20.20
CA LEU A 173 19.61 5.87 -21.13
C LEU A 173 19.39 5.29 -22.53
N ARG A 174 19.06 4.01 -22.65
CA ARG A 174 18.78 3.36 -23.94
C ARG A 174 17.50 3.86 -24.60
N ASN A 175 16.51 4.29 -23.81
CA ASN A 175 15.21 4.73 -24.29
C ASN A 175 15.05 6.26 -24.30
N GLY A 176 16.13 7.03 -24.24
CA GLY A 176 16.11 8.50 -24.31
C GLY A 176 15.37 9.16 -23.17
N PHE A 177 15.40 8.57 -21.97
CA PHE A 177 14.69 9.05 -20.76
C PHE A 177 13.17 9.16 -20.92
N ASN A 178 12.58 8.29 -21.72
CA ASN A 178 11.17 8.38 -22.08
C ASN A 178 10.25 8.30 -20.84
N ASN A 179 10.48 7.35 -19.92
CA ASN A 179 9.67 7.22 -18.70
C ASN A 179 9.87 8.41 -17.76
N THR A 180 11.09 8.87 -17.57
CA THR A 180 11.42 10.06 -16.79
C THR A 180 10.71 11.29 -17.35
N ASN A 181 10.75 11.50 -18.66
CA ASN A 181 10.06 12.60 -19.33
C ASN A 181 8.54 12.50 -19.14
N MET A 182 7.96 11.30 -19.22
CA MET A 182 6.54 11.08 -18.96
C MET A 182 6.16 11.43 -17.52
N ILE A 183 6.96 11.02 -16.51
CA ILE A 183 6.72 11.35 -15.11
C ILE A 183 6.66 12.87 -14.91
N PHE A 184 7.59 13.60 -15.51
CA PHE A 184 7.64 15.08 -15.38
C PHE A 184 6.64 15.79 -16.31
N SER A 185 6.15 15.16 -17.37
CA SER A 185 5.14 15.75 -18.26
C SER A 185 3.71 15.68 -17.71
N VAL A 186 3.42 14.72 -16.83
CA VAL A 186 2.11 14.58 -16.19
C VAL A 186 1.94 15.70 -15.14
N ARG A 187 1.69 16.92 -15.62
CA ARG A 187 1.42 18.09 -14.78
C ARG A 187 -0.07 18.16 -14.48
N SER A 188 -0.44 18.00 -13.23
CA SER A 188 -1.79 18.37 -12.81
C SER A 188 -1.86 19.88 -12.56
N GLY A 189 -3.02 20.48 -12.86
CA GLY A 189 -3.27 21.86 -12.45
C GLY A 189 -3.18 22.02 -10.93
N LEU A 190 -2.88 23.23 -10.46
CA LEU A 190 -2.80 23.61 -9.03
C LEU A 190 -4.10 23.39 -8.23
N SER A 191 -5.18 22.92 -8.88
CA SER A 191 -6.52 22.79 -8.30
C SER A 191 -6.66 21.66 -7.26
N SER A 192 -5.64 20.84 -7.05
CA SER A 192 -5.69 19.73 -6.10
C SER A 192 -4.49 19.80 -5.14
N LEU A 193 -4.64 20.56 -4.06
CA LEU A 193 -3.66 20.56 -2.98
C LEU A 193 -3.68 19.20 -2.25
N PRO A 194 -2.50 18.66 -1.83
CA PRO A 194 -2.40 17.36 -1.17
C PRO A 194 -2.97 17.32 0.26
N PHE A 195 -3.62 18.41 0.71
CA PHE A 195 -4.10 18.56 2.08
C PHE A 195 -5.16 17.53 2.52
N PRO A 196 -6.18 17.18 1.71
CA PRO A 196 -7.23 16.28 2.20
C PRO A 196 -6.72 14.88 2.54
N GLN A 197 -5.61 14.47 1.96
CA GLN A 197 -5.08 13.10 2.14
C GLN A 197 -3.99 13.01 3.20
N MET A 198 -3.39 14.14 3.59
CA MET A 198 -2.36 14.16 4.65
C MET A 198 -2.90 13.72 6.02
N HIS A 199 -4.21 13.78 6.24
CA HIS A 199 -4.84 13.26 7.45
C HIS A 199 -4.61 11.75 7.64
N ALA A 200 -4.43 10.98 6.54
CA ALA A 200 -4.21 9.53 6.61
C ALA A 200 -2.96 9.17 7.44
N ILE A 201 -1.92 10.00 7.45
CA ILE A 201 -0.73 9.80 8.29
C ILE A 201 -1.11 9.63 9.78
N PHE A 202 -2.09 10.40 10.24
CA PHE A 202 -2.52 10.37 11.62
C PHE A 202 -3.52 9.26 11.92
N LEU A 203 -4.17 8.73 10.88
CA LEU A 203 -5.21 7.72 10.98
C LEU A 203 -4.69 6.29 10.78
N PHE A 204 -3.51 6.09 10.19
CA PHE A 204 -2.95 4.75 10.00
C PHE A 204 -3.01 3.87 11.25
N PRO A 205 -2.63 4.34 12.46
CA PRO A 205 -2.70 3.50 13.64
C PRO A 205 -4.11 3.22 14.16
N THR A 206 -5.12 3.90 13.66
CA THR A 206 -6.51 3.79 14.16
C THR A 206 -7.31 2.68 13.49
N ASN A 207 -6.71 1.99 12.51
CA ASN A 207 -7.40 1.01 11.69
C ASN A 207 -8.64 1.59 10.99
N GLU A 208 -8.55 2.84 10.55
CA GLU A 208 -9.57 3.46 9.72
C GLU A 208 -9.68 2.69 8.39
N MET A 209 -10.87 2.25 8.05
CA MET A 209 -11.12 1.29 6.97
C MET A 209 -11.38 1.94 5.62
N SER A 210 -10.87 3.13 5.37
CA SER A 210 -10.96 3.81 4.08
C SER A 210 -10.38 2.98 2.92
N VAL A 211 -9.45 2.10 3.21
CA VAL A 211 -8.88 1.13 2.26
C VAL A 211 -9.93 0.29 1.57
N PHE A 212 -10.95 -0.15 2.29
CA PHE A 212 -11.98 -1.04 1.76
C PHE A 212 -13.15 -0.29 1.12
N TYR A 213 -13.35 1.00 1.43
CA TYR A 213 -14.55 1.76 1.09
C TYR A 213 -14.29 3.08 0.37
N GLY A 214 -13.24 3.15 -0.40
CA GLY A 214 -13.01 4.30 -1.26
C GLY A 214 -12.37 5.51 -0.57
N ASN A 215 -11.49 5.27 0.38
CA ASN A 215 -10.61 6.30 0.96
C ASN A 215 -11.34 7.42 1.73
N SER A 216 -12.48 7.14 2.33
CA SER A 216 -13.20 8.14 3.12
C SER A 216 -13.68 7.61 4.46
N ILE A 217 -13.59 8.46 5.49
CA ILE A 217 -14.19 8.19 6.80
C ILE A 217 -15.70 7.96 6.66
N TYR A 218 -16.34 8.67 5.75
CA TYR A 218 -17.77 8.49 5.47
C TYR A 218 -18.10 7.08 4.96
N GLY A 219 -17.30 6.53 4.06
CA GLY A 219 -17.44 5.16 3.57
C GLY A 219 -17.31 4.13 4.71
N SER A 220 -16.35 4.34 5.60
CA SER A 220 -16.16 3.50 6.78
C SER A 220 -17.36 3.57 7.72
N ILE A 221 -17.86 4.76 8.01
CA ILE A 221 -19.04 4.96 8.86
C ILE A 221 -20.28 4.29 8.25
N ASN A 222 -20.51 4.49 6.96
CA ASN A 222 -21.67 3.89 6.28
C ASN A 222 -21.63 2.36 6.34
N PHE A 223 -20.45 1.77 6.16
CA PHE A 223 -20.26 0.33 6.32
C PHE A 223 -20.59 -0.15 7.73
N TRP A 224 -20.04 0.50 8.75
CA TRP A 224 -20.25 0.13 10.15
C TRP A 224 -21.73 0.19 10.53
N LEU A 225 -22.47 1.17 10.00
CA LEU A 225 -23.89 1.34 10.29
C LEU A 225 -24.78 0.26 9.65
N GLN A 226 -24.32 -0.42 8.59
CA GLN A 226 -25.09 -1.49 7.95
C GLN A 226 -25.19 -2.76 8.82
N TYR A 227 -24.30 -2.92 9.79
CA TYR A 227 -24.22 -4.13 10.61
C TYR A 227 -24.31 -3.79 12.09
N PRO A 228 -25.38 -4.18 12.81
CA PRO A 228 -25.56 -3.82 14.23
C PRO A 228 -24.42 -4.23 15.13
N LEU A 229 -23.79 -5.39 14.89
CA LEU A 229 -22.62 -5.84 15.64
C LEU A 229 -21.36 -4.98 15.41
N MET A 230 -21.38 -4.18 14.35
CA MET A 230 -20.27 -3.28 14.01
C MET A 230 -20.33 -1.94 14.77
N ILE A 231 -21.40 -1.65 15.50
CA ILE A 231 -21.51 -0.43 16.33
C ILE A 231 -20.34 -0.37 17.35
N LEU A 232 -19.98 -1.49 17.94
CA LEU A 232 -18.81 -1.57 18.82
C LEU A 232 -17.52 -1.20 18.10
N GLY A 233 -17.36 -1.64 16.84
CA GLY A 233 -16.23 -1.28 16.00
C GLY A 233 -16.19 0.21 15.70
N LEU A 234 -17.35 0.82 15.41
CA LEU A 234 -17.47 2.26 15.19
C LEU A 234 -17.07 3.07 16.43
N LEU A 235 -17.56 2.67 17.59
CA LEU A 235 -17.18 3.29 18.87
C LEU A 235 -15.67 3.16 19.12
N PHE A 236 -15.11 1.99 18.84
CA PHE A 236 -13.67 1.76 18.94
C PHE A 236 -12.87 2.63 17.96
N LEU A 237 -13.32 2.74 16.72
CA LEU A 237 -12.70 3.60 15.70
C LEU A 237 -12.67 5.06 16.18
N PHE A 238 -13.77 5.62 16.66
CA PHE A 238 -13.79 6.98 17.19
C PHE A 238 -12.90 7.14 18.41
N ALA A 239 -12.90 6.18 19.33
CA ALA A 239 -12.01 6.21 20.50
C ALA A 239 -10.52 6.20 20.10
N THR A 240 -10.14 5.39 19.12
CA THR A 240 -8.75 5.34 18.61
C THR A 240 -8.38 6.61 17.86
N ILE A 241 -9.28 7.21 17.09
CA ILE A 241 -9.06 8.50 16.43
C ILE A 241 -8.83 9.61 17.48
N ILE A 242 -9.70 9.73 18.48
CA ILE A 242 -9.57 10.71 19.56
C ILE A 242 -8.25 10.51 20.32
N PHE A 243 -7.91 9.25 20.62
CA PHE A 243 -6.66 8.91 21.28
C PHE A 243 -5.44 9.27 20.43
N SER A 244 -5.49 8.99 19.12
CA SER A 244 -4.42 9.36 18.19
C SER A 244 -4.20 10.88 18.15
N PHE A 245 -5.27 11.67 18.04
CA PHE A 245 -5.18 13.13 18.10
C PHE A 245 -4.63 13.64 19.46
N TYR A 246 -5.06 13.05 20.56
CA TYR A 246 -4.49 13.36 21.88
C TYR A 246 -2.98 13.09 21.90
N CYS A 247 -2.53 11.95 21.39
CA CYS A 247 -1.12 11.62 21.30
C CYS A 247 -0.35 12.63 20.44
N ILE A 248 -0.93 13.05 19.30
CA ILE A 248 -0.33 14.04 18.41
C ILE A 248 -0.17 15.41 19.10
N ILE A 249 -1.21 15.89 19.79
CA ILE A 249 -1.14 17.14 20.57
C ILE A 249 -0.01 17.04 21.61
N ARG A 250 0.11 15.89 22.29
CA ARG A 250 1.21 15.64 23.24
C ARG A 250 2.57 15.67 22.56
N VAL A 251 2.69 15.15 21.34
CA VAL A 251 3.93 15.23 20.54
C VAL A 251 4.36 16.66 20.30
N PHE A 252 3.45 17.53 19.86
CA PHE A 252 3.74 18.94 19.67
C PHE A 252 4.27 19.57 20.96
N TYR A 253 3.64 19.26 22.10
CA TYR A 253 4.13 19.70 23.38
C TYR A 253 5.58 19.28 23.65
N PHE A 254 5.92 17.99 23.47
CA PHE A 254 7.28 17.50 23.74
C PHE A 254 8.32 18.01 22.75
N VAL A 255 7.97 18.17 21.49
CA VAL A 255 8.90 18.62 20.45
C VAL A 255 9.21 20.12 20.60
N PHE A 256 8.22 20.93 20.95
CA PHE A 256 8.38 22.39 20.98
C PHE A 256 8.65 22.95 22.39
N ASN A 257 8.42 22.17 23.45
CA ASN A 257 8.73 22.61 24.81
C ASN A 257 10.23 22.47 25.09
N LYS A 258 10.97 23.57 24.96
CA LYS A 258 12.41 23.62 25.22
C LYS A 258 12.82 23.27 26.65
N LYS A 259 11.89 23.32 27.63
CA LYS A 259 12.13 22.98 29.04
C LYS A 259 11.95 21.48 29.30
N TYR A 260 11.46 20.71 28.32
CA TYR A 260 11.26 19.29 28.51
C TYR A 260 12.58 18.53 28.31
N GLU A 261 13.03 17.84 29.35
CA GLU A 261 14.18 16.95 29.31
C GLU A 261 13.71 15.49 29.24
N ALA A 262 14.21 14.75 28.24
CA ALA A 262 13.93 13.34 28.11
C ALA A 262 14.58 12.54 29.24
N LYS A 263 13.83 11.64 29.86
CA LYS A 263 14.25 10.85 31.03
C LYS A 263 15.19 9.69 30.67
N SER A 264 15.25 9.32 29.40
CA SER A 264 16.09 8.22 28.93
C SER A 264 16.53 8.45 27.50
N ASN A 265 17.58 7.72 27.07
CA ASN A 265 18.08 7.74 25.70
C ASN A 265 17.00 7.29 24.69
N ILE A 266 16.20 6.27 25.05
CA ILE A 266 15.07 5.79 24.22
C ILE A 266 14.04 6.91 24.02
N GLU A 267 13.64 7.61 25.09
CA GLU A 267 12.68 8.71 25.00
C GLU A 267 13.23 9.86 24.13
N LYS A 268 14.50 10.21 24.30
CA LYS A 268 15.18 11.20 23.48
C LYS A 268 15.17 10.80 22.01
N THR A 269 15.45 9.52 21.72
CA THR A 269 15.43 8.98 20.36
C THR A 269 14.03 9.06 19.74
N LEU A 270 12.98 8.68 20.49
CA LEU A 270 11.59 8.78 20.02
C LEU A 270 11.21 10.23 19.70
N ILE A 271 11.61 11.19 20.55
CA ILE A 271 11.35 12.61 20.31
C ILE A 271 12.08 13.11 19.05
N GLU A 272 13.32 12.68 18.82
CA GLU A 272 14.05 13.04 17.59
C GLU A 272 13.38 12.41 16.35
N MET A 273 12.91 11.17 16.41
CA MET A 273 12.16 10.57 15.32
C MET A 273 10.83 11.29 15.05
N LEU A 274 10.16 11.79 16.10
CA LEU A 274 8.96 12.61 15.95
C LEU A 274 9.25 13.94 15.26
N LYS A 275 10.42 14.54 15.46
CA LYS A 275 10.84 15.72 14.69
C LYS A 275 10.96 15.39 13.20
N ILE A 276 11.52 14.22 12.85
CA ILE A 276 11.57 13.76 11.45
C ILE A 276 10.15 13.57 10.88
N PHE A 277 9.26 12.95 11.64
CA PHE A 277 7.86 12.80 11.24
C PHE A 277 7.16 14.15 11.02
N LEU A 278 7.45 15.16 11.86
CA LEU A 278 6.93 16.52 11.68
C LEU A 278 7.58 17.24 10.49
N ILE A 279 8.85 16.98 10.16
CA ILE A 279 9.52 17.52 8.95
C ILE A 279 8.92 16.87 7.69
N PHE A 280 8.54 15.59 7.75
CA PHE A 280 7.95 14.87 6.63
C PHE A 280 6.69 15.54 6.08
N ILE A 281 5.83 16.08 6.95
CA ILE A 281 4.56 16.69 6.55
C ILE A 281 4.77 17.91 5.63
N PRO A 282 5.45 18.99 6.07
CA PRO A 282 5.66 20.15 5.22
C PRO A 282 6.55 19.84 4.01
N THR A 283 7.54 18.96 4.17
CA THR A 283 8.41 18.56 3.05
C THR A 283 7.59 17.90 1.95
N THR A 284 6.73 16.94 2.30
CA THR A 284 5.86 16.26 1.34
C THR A 284 4.92 17.24 0.66
N ILE A 285 4.30 18.16 1.40
CA ILE A 285 3.39 19.16 0.85
C ILE A 285 4.13 20.08 -0.13
N ILE A 286 5.25 20.67 0.31
CA ILE A 286 6.02 21.63 -0.48
C ILE A 286 6.52 21.00 -1.77
N ILE A 287 7.13 19.82 -1.69
CA ILE A 287 7.70 19.17 -2.88
C ILE A 287 6.60 18.72 -3.85
N ASN A 288 5.46 18.22 -3.35
CA ASN A 288 4.34 17.89 -4.24
C ASN A 288 3.76 19.12 -4.95
N ILE A 289 3.69 20.27 -4.26
CA ILE A 289 3.31 21.54 -4.89
C ILE A 289 4.32 21.94 -5.96
N LEU A 290 5.62 21.89 -5.65
CA LEU A 290 6.68 22.27 -6.60
C LEU A 290 6.72 21.33 -7.81
N ALA A 291 6.55 20.03 -7.59
CA ALA A 291 6.49 19.03 -8.64
C ALA A 291 5.16 19.05 -9.44
N ARG A 292 4.18 19.85 -9.01
CA ARG A 292 2.82 19.87 -9.57
C ARG A 292 2.22 18.46 -9.70
N SER A 293 2.53 17.59 -8.73
CA SER A 293 2.00 16.24 -8.71
C SER A 293 0.56 16.23 -8.19
N LYS A 294 -0.28 15.36 -8.78
CA LYS A 294 -1.60 15.11 -8.17
C LYS A 294 -1.41 14.44 -6.82
N PRO A 295 -2.09 14.95 -5.77
CA PRO A 295 -2.13 14.21 -4.53
C PRO A 295 -2.78 12.86 -4.80
N GLY A 296 -2.04 11.80 -4.55
CA GLY A 296 -2.56 10.45 -4.64
C GLY A 296 -3.46 10.11 -3.46
N THR A 297 -3.87 8.87 -3.41
CA THR A 297 -4.63 8.29 -2.32
C THR A 297 -3.69 7.99 -1.13
N PHE A 298 -4.20 7.40 -0.05
CA PHE A 298 -3.48 7.08 1.20
C PHE A 298 -2.13 6.37 0.99
N HIS A 299 -1.99 5.53 -0.05
CA HIS A 299 -0.76 4.78 -0.32
C HIS A 299 0.44 5.67 -0.68
N TYR A 300 0.22 6.92 -1.08
CA TYR A 300 1.30 7.91 -1.26
C TYR A 300 2.01 8.25 0.06
N LEU A 301 1.42 7.90 1.18
CA LEU A 301 1.95 8.18 2.52
C LEU A 301 2.54 6.93 3.20
N TYR A 302 2.56 5.79 2.53
CA TYR A 302 3.07 4.53 3.09
C TYR A 302 4.53 4.59 3.54
N SER A 303 5.33 5.51 3.00
CA SER A 303 6.70 5.72 3.49
C SER A 303 6.77 6.18 4.95
N ALA A 304 5.70 6.80 5.46
CA ALA A 304 5.58 7.22 6.85
C ALA A 304 4.73 6.26 7.71
N PHE A 305 4.30 5.12 7.18
CA PHE A 305 3.38 4.22 7.87
C PHE A 305 3.89 3.80 9.24
N SER A 306 5.11 3.28 9.33
CA SER A 306 5.70 2.88 10.63
C SER A 306 5.93 4.07 11.57
N LEU A 307 6.27 5.24 11.04
CA LEU A 307 6.48 6.45 11.84
C LEU A 307 5.17 6.99 12.44
N SER A 308 4.03 6.69 11.83
CA SER A 308 2.71 7.12 12.32
C SER A 308 2.36 6.55 13.71
N TYR A 309 3.00 5.45 14.10
CA TYR A 309 2.84 4.85 15.43
C TYR A 309 3.66 5.55 16.52
N LEU A 310 4.62 6.41 16.17
CA LEU A 310 5.51 7.09 17.13
C LEU A 310 4.78 7.84 18.25
N PRO A 311 3.69 8.59 17.98
CA PRO A 311 2.95 9.27 19.04
C PRO A 311 2.42 8.31 20.11
N ILE A 312 1.88 7.17 19.66
CA ILE A 312 1.35 6.13 20.57
C ILE A 312 2.50 5.44 21.32
N ILE A 313 3.57 5.10 20.62
CA ILE A 313 4.76 4.47 21.22
C ILE A 313 5.34 5.37 22.31
N LEU A 314 5.51 6.67 22.05
CA LEU A 314 6.01 7.61 23.05
C LEU A 314 5.08 7.71 24.25
N PHE A 315 3.76 7.80 24.01
CA PHE A 315 2.77 7.83 25.09
C PHE A 315 2.86 6.59 25.98
N LEU A 316 2.89 5.41 25.38
CA LEU A 316 3.00 4.15 26.12
C LEU A 316 4.32 4.06 26.90
N PHE A 317 5.42 4.46 26.26
CA PHE A 317 6.72 4.47 26.89
C PHE A 317 6.76 5.37 28.13
N GLN A 318 6.19 6.58 28.04
CA GLN A 318 6.14 7.51 29.19
C GLN A 318 5.19 7.07 30.29
N LYS A 319 4.19 6.26 29.99
CA LYS A 319 3.17 5.80 30.94
C LYS A 319 3.35 4.36 31.39
N LYS A 320 4.38 3.64 30.90
CA LYS A 320 4.57 2.20 31.16
C LYS A 320 4.47 1.84 32.65
N ASP A 321 5.11 2.62 33.54
CA ASP A 321 5.11 2.33 34.97
C ASP A 321 3.70 2.48 35.58
N LYS A 322 2.90 3.45 35.11
CA LYS A 322 1.51 3.61 35.54
C LYS A 322 0.61 2.48 35.03
N PHE A 323 0.88 1.95 33.83
CA PHE A 323 0.15 0.81 33.29
C PHE A 323 0.43 -0.47 34.07
N ILE A 324 1.70 -0.71 34.43
CA ILE A 324 2.11 -1.86 35.22
C ILE A 324 1.49 -1.81 36.62
N LEU A 325 1.47 -0.62 37.23
CA LEU A 325 0.91 -0.41 38.57
C LEU A 325 -0.62 -0.42 38.60
N ASN A 326 -1.28 -0.11 37.49
CA ASN A 326 -2.73 -0.02 37.42
C ASN A 326 -3.31 -1.14 36.52
N LYS A 327 -3.60 -2.29 37.15
CA LYS A 327 -4.20 -3.46 36.48
C LYS A 327 -5.47 -3.12 35.67
N LYS A 328 -6.27 -2.13 36.10
CA LYS A 328 -7.49 -1.71 35.38
C LYS A 328 -7.15 -1.14 34.01
N PHE A 329 -6.12 -0.32 33.90
CA PHE A 329 -5.66 0.19 32.61
C PHE A 329 -5.18 -0.94 31.67
N PHE A 330 -4.43 -1.89 32.22
CA PHE A 330 -3.99 -3.05 31.46
C PHE A 330 -5.17 -3.85 30.90
N TYR A 331 -6.18 -4.14 31.72
CA TYR A 331 -7.37 -4.87 31.26
C TYR A 331 -8.17 -4.09 30.21
N ILE A 332 -8.34 -2.78 30.38
CA ILE A 332 -9.00 -1.93 29.37
C ILE A 332 -8.23 -2.00 28.05
N PHE A 333 -6.91 -1.94 28.13
CA PHE A 333 -6.08 -1.99 26.94
C PHE A 333 -6.15 -3.35 26.23
N CYS A 334 -6.07 -4.45 26.97
CA CYS A 334 -6.25 -5.79 26.41
C CYS A 334 -7.65 -5.97 25.80
N ALA A 335 -8.69 -5.42 26.43
CA ALA A 335 -10.03 -5.42 25.87
C ALA A 335 -10.10 -4.62 24.55
N CYS A 336 -9.46 -3.46 24.46
CA CYS A 336 -9.37 -2.68 23.22
C CYS A 336 -8.66 -3.44 22.09
N ILE A 337 -7.56 -4.15 22.41
CA ILE A 337 -6.85 -4.99 21.43
C ILE A 337 -7.76 -6.12 20.95
N PHE A 338 -8.39 -6.82 21.88
CA PHE A 338 -9.31 -7.92 21.55
C PHE A 338 -10.46 -7.43 20.64
N ILE A 339 -11.06 -6.28 20.99
CA ILE A 339 -12.10 -5.66 20.16
C ILE A 339 -11.56 -5.32 18.76
N ASN A 340 -10.33 -4.79 18.65
CA ASN A 340 -9.73 -4.47 17.36
C ASN A 340 -9.53 -5.73 16.50
N ILE A 341 -9.01 -6.82 17.08
CA ILE A 341 -8.86 -8.11 16.39
C ILE A 341 -10.24 -8.65 15.96
N PHE A 342 -11.21 -8.64 16.87
CA PHE A 342 -12.57 -9.11 16.61
C PHE A 342 -13.23 -8.31 15.49
N VAL A 343 -13.13 -6.99 15.55
CA VAL A 343 -13.65 -6.09 14.52
C VAL A 343 -12.99 -6.33 13.17
N MET A 344 -11.67 -6.52 13.13
CA MET A 344 -10.97 -6.86 11.89
C MET A 344 -11.48 -8.18 11.29
N ILE A 345 -11.64 -9.23 12.11
CA ILE A 345 -12.17 -10.51 11.65
C ILE A 345 -13.59 -10.32 11.08
N LEU A 346 -14.45 -9.58 11.78
CA LEU A 346 -15.79 -9.27 11.30
C LEU A 346 -15.77 -8.51 9.97
N GLN A 347 -14.89 -7.52 9.84
CA GLN A 347 -14.73 -6.76 8.59
C GLN A 347 -14.30 -7.66 7.44
N LEU A 348 -13.28 -8.49 7.63
CA LEU A 348 -12.81 -9.41 6.60
C LEU A 348 -13.89 -10.42 6.20
N THR A 349 -14.59 -11.01 7.16
CA THR A 349 -15.65 -11.99 6.86
C THR A 349 -16.86 -11.33 6.20
N THR A 350 -17.22 -10.12 6.61
CA THR A 350 -18.32 -9.39 6.01
C THR A 350 -17.96 -8.86 4.63
N TYR A 351 -16.73 -8.37 4.46
CA TYR A 351 -16.18 -8.00 3.17
C TYR A 351 -16.22 -9.17 2.19
N THR A 352 -15.73 -10.34 2.58
CA THR A 352 -15.74 -11.54 1.73
C THR A 352 -17.16 -12.01 1.38
N LYS A 353 -18.14 -11.86 2.28
CA LYS A 353 -19.54 -12.21 2.03
C LYS A 353 -20.25 -11.22 1.11
N ASN A 354 -20.07 -9.93 1.31
CA ASN A 354 -20.77 -8.90 0.54
C ASN A 354 -20.18 -8.66 -0.84
N TYR A 355 -18.92 -8.95 -0.98
CA TYR A 355 -18.27 -9.10 -2.28
C TYR A 355 -18.26 -10.60 -2.64
N GLU A 356 -19.38 -11.27 -2.52
CA GLU A 356 -19.62 -12.60 -3.12
C GLU A 356 -19.35 -12.63 -4.60
N VAL A 357 -18.52 -11.73 -4.99
CA VAL A 357 -18.30 -11.51 -6.31
C VAL A 357 -16.93 -11.87 -6.67
N PRO A 358 -16.97 -12.59 -7.65
CA PRO A 358 -15.91 -13.28 -8.33
C PRO A 358 -14.93 -12.37 -9.07
N ARG A 359 -14.47 -11.33 -8.45
CA ARG A 359 -13.15 -10.75 -8.74
C ARG A 359 -12.04 -11.53 -8.03
N ASN A 360 -12.40 -12.67 -7.42
CA ASN A 360 -11.42 -13.57 -6.85
C ASN A 360 -10.73 -14.38 -7.96
N VAL A 361 -9.56 -14.91 -7.63
CA VAL A 361 -8.73 -15.70 -8.55
C VAL A 361 -9.51 -16.90 -9.13
N GLU A 362 -10.41 -17.48 -8.37
CA GLU A 362 -11.17 -18.67 -8.78
C GLU A 362 -12.19 -18.34 -9.88
N ALA A 363 -12.86 -17.22 -9.79
CA ALA A 363 -13.76 -16.78 -10.86
C ALA A 363 -13.01 -16.44 -12.14
N MET A 364 -11.82 -15.84 -12.02
CA MET A 364 -10.97 -15.56 -13.17
C MET A 364 -10.43 -16.83 -13.81
N LYS A 365 -10.09 -17.85 -13.01
CA LYS A 365 -9.75 -19.18 -13.53
C LYS A 365 -10.92 -19.82 -14.28
N THR A 366 -12.13 -19.69 -13.76
CA THR A 366 -13.33 -20.20 -14.43
C THR A 366 -13.53 -19.54 -15.77
N VAL A 367 -13.40 -18.20 -15.85
CA VAL A 367 -13.46 -17.45 -17.11
C VAL A 367 -12.37 -17.92 -18.07
N ALA A 368 -11.13 -18.04 -17.59
CA ALA A 368 -10.02 -18.49 -18.44
C ALA A 368 -10.21 -19.93 -18.96
N LYS A 369 -10.70 -20.86 -18.13
CA LYS A 369 -11.05 -22.22 -18.56
C LYS A 369 -12.11 -22.21 -19.63
N THR A 370 -13.18 -21.43 -19.46
CA THR A 370 -14.24 -21.25 -20.46
C THR A 370 -13.66 -20.75 -21.78
N LEU A 371 -12.79 -19.74 -21.74
CA LEU A 371 -12.14 -19.21 -22.95
C LEU A 371 -11.28 -20.25 -23.66
N ILE A 372 -10.50 -21.06 -22.94
CA ILE A 372 -9.66 -22.12 -23.51
C ILE A 372 -10.53 -23.21 -24.16
N GLU A 373 -11.57 -23.65 -23.45
CA GLU A 373 -12.48 -24.69 -23.94
C GLU A 373 -13.15 -24.30 -25.26
N TYR A 374 -13.58 -23.06 -25.38
CA TYR A 374 -14.26 -22.56 -26.57
C TYR A 374 -13.35 -22.04 -27.68
N SER A 375 -12.14 -21.58 -27.35
CA SER A 375 -11.18 -21.14 -28.36
C SER A 375 -10.53 -22.28 -29.13
N LYS A 376 -10.47 -23.47 -28.56
CA LYS A 376 -9.85 -24.68 -29.15
C LYS A 376 -8.41 -24.44 -29.65
N GLY A 377 -7.66 -23.58 -28.97
CA GLY A 377 -6.29 -23.21 -29.34
C GLY A 377 -6.18 -22.17 -30.47
N GLU A 378 -7.30 -21.61 -30.95
CA GLU A 378 -7.27 -20.50 -31.87
C GLU A 378 -6.90 -19.19 -31.18
N GLU A 379 -6.32 -18.28 -31.94
CA GLU A 379 -6.00 -16.95 -31.47
C GLU A 379 -7.26 -16.18 -31.11
N ILE A 380 -7.31 -15.63 -29.89
CA ILE A 380 -8.48 -14.93 -29.38
C ILE A 380 -8.20 -13.47 -29.05
N SER A 381 -9.20 -12.63 -29.28
CA SER A 381 -9.26 -11.26 -28.77
C SER A 381 -10.21 -11.21 -27.57
N ILE A 382 -9.80 -10.55 -26.48
CA ILE A 382 -10.68 -10.30 -25.34
C ILE A 382 -10.99 -8.83 -25.23
N ILE A 383 -12.28 -8.54 -25.16
CA ILE A 383 -12.80 -7.21 -24.89
C ILE A 383 -13.43 -7.26 -23.50
N GLY A 384 -12.80 -6.61 -22.54
CA GLY A 384 -13.39 -6.41 -21.21
C GLY A 384 -14.30 -5.20 -21.25
N LEU A 385 -15.56 -5.41 -20.88
CA LEU A 385 -16.52 -4.33 -20.79
C LEU A 385 -16.70 -3.95 -19.33
N TYR A 386 -16.54 -2.66 -19.05
CA TYR A 386 -16.70 -2.07 -17.73
C TYR A 386 -15.72 -2.53 -16.62
N ALA A 387 -14.72 -3.32 -16.96
CA ALA A 387 -13.55 -3.44 -16.12
C ALA A 387 -12.62 -2.26 -16.45
N ASP A 388 -12.35 -1.38 -15.51
CA ASP A 388 -11.27 -0.39 -15.66
C ASP A 388 -9.91 -1.07 -15.87
N ASP A 389 -9.85 -2.38 -15.64
CA ASP A 389 -8.69 -3.25 -15.69
C ASP A 389 -8.85 -4.41 -16.68
N ASN A 390 -9.10 -4.11 -17.95
CA ASN A 390 -9.04 -5.12 -19.04
C ASN A 390 -7.74 -5.95 -19.00
N TYR A 391 -6.68 -5.34 -18.51
CA TYR A 391 -5.37 -5.99 -18.33
C TYR A 391 -5.38 -7.09 -17.26
N MET A 392 -6.18 -6.94 -16.20
CA MET A 392 -6.18 -7.88 -15.09
C MET A 392 -6.71 -9.26 -15.47
N TYR A 393 -7.77 -9.33 -16.27
CA TYR A 393 -8.31 -10.60 -16.78
C TYR A 393 -7.34 -11.27 -17.76
N ARG A 394 -6.73 -10.51 -18.65
CA ARG A 394 -5.72 -10.98 -19.57
C ARG A 394 -4.50 -11.51 -18.83
N ASP A 395 -3.95 -10.74 -17.90
CA ASP A 395 -2.72 -11.09 -17.21
C ASP A 395 -2.90 -12.29 -16.29
N ILE A 396 -4.05 -12.43 -15.67
CA ILE A 396 -4.39 -13.62 -14.88
C ILE A 396 -4.61 -14.83 -15.80
N ALA A 397 -5.30 -14.67 -16.92
CA ALA A 397 -5.50 -15.75 -17.85
C ALA A 397 -4.17 -16.24 -18.44
N ILE A 398 -3.27 -15.34 -18.82
CA ILE A 398 -1.91 -15.71 -19.27
C ILE A 398 -1.13 -16.43 -18.18
N ALA A 399 -1.21 -15.95 -16.91
CA ALA A 399 -0.49 -16.55 -15.80
C ALA A 399 -0.96 -17.98 -15.44
N TYR A 400 -2.23 -18.29 -15.67
CA TYR A 400 -2.78 -19.63 -15.40
C TYR A 400 -2.81 -20.55 -16.61
N PHE A 401 -2.76 -20.00 -17.81
CA PHE A 401 -2.90 -20.72 -19.08
C PHE A 401 -1.91 -20.17 -20.10
N PRO A 402 -0.60 -20.46 -19.92
CA PRO A 402 0.46 -19.94 -20.79
C PRO A 402 0.32 -20.39 -22.26
N ASP A 403 -0.39 -21.49 -22.52
CA ASP A 403 -0.62 -22.01 -23.88
C ASP A 403 -1.72 -21.24 -24.64
N MET A 404 -2.38 -20.27 -24.00
CA MET A 404 -3.41 -19.48 -24.65
C MET A 404 -2.79 -18.44 -25.58
N VAL A 405 -3.11 -18.51 -26.86
CA VAL A 405 -2.63 -17.57 -27.89
C VAL A 405 -3.50 -16.31 -27.90
N TRP A 406 -2.89 -15.16 -27.65
CA TRP A 406 -3.57 -13.87 -27.55
C TRP A 406 -3.25 -12.98 -28.74
N ASN A 407 -4.30 -12.43 -29.38
CA ASN A 407 -4.12 -11.34 -30.33
C ASN A 407 -4.18 -9.98 -29.61
N GLN A 408 -3.05 -9.27 -29.57
CA GLN A 408 -2.96 -7.95 -28.92
C GLN A 408 -3.67 -6.84 -29.71
N ASN A 409 -3.99 -7.06 -31.00
CA ASN A 409 -4.48 -6.02 -31.90
C ASN A 409 -6.01 -5.97 -32.04
N ASN A 410 -6.77 -6.75 -31.25
CA ASN A 410 -8.24 -6.83 -31.31
C ASN A 410 -8.85 -7.10 -32.72
N ASN A 411 -8.07 -7.60 -33.67
CA ASN A 411 -8.49 -7.83 -35.03
C ASN A 411 -8.82 -9.29 -35.32
N SER A 412 -8.84 -10.15 -34.30
CA SER A 412 -9.18 -11.56 -34.47
C SER A 412 -10.68 -11.74 -34.77
N THR A 413 -11.00 -12.64 -35.70
CA THR A 413 -12.38 -13.06 -35.96
C THR A 413 -13.01 -13.81 -34.78
N ASN A 414 -12.19 -14.25 -33.80
CA ASN A 414 -12.58 -14.89 -32.55
C ASN A 414 -12.54 -13.88 -31.38
N SER A 415 -13.53 -13.01 -31.32
CA SER A 415 -13.61 -12.04 -30.24
C SER A 415 -14.51 -12.54 -29.11
N TYR A 416 -13.97 -12.50 -27.88
CA TYR A 416 -14.70 -12.85 -26.67
C TYR A 416 -14.88 -11.59 -25.80
N ILE A 417 -16.06 -11.50 -25.22
CA ILE A 417 -16.44 -10.36 -24.38
C ILE A 417 -16.61 -10.86 -22.96
N ILE A 418 -15.89 -10.26 -22.02
CA ILE A 418 -16.07 -10.48 -20.59
C ILE A 418 -16.82 -9.27 -20.03
N LEU A 419 -18.05 -9.49 -19.59
CA LEU A 419 -18.88 -8.47 -18.94
C LEU A 419 -18.84 -8.64 -17.43
N ASP A 420 -18.34 -7.63 -16.73
CA ASP A 420 -18.37 -7.54 -15.27
C ASP A 420 -19.64 -6.81 -14.82
N ARG A 421 -20.60 -7.54 -14.27
CA ARG A 421 -21.89 -7.00 -13.80
C ARG A 421 -21.73 -5.96 -12.70
N ILE A 422 -20.72 -6.08 -11.85
CA ILE A 422 -20.50 -5.15 -10.74
C ILE A 422 -19.78 -3.89 -11.17
N GLY A 423 -18.80 -4.01 -12.06
CA GLY A 423 -18.21 -2.85 -12.70
C GLY A 423 -19.29 -1.99 -13.38
N THR A 424 -20.32 -2.62 -13.96
CA THR A 424 -21.45 -1.90 -14.55
C THR A 424 -22.35 -1.24 -13.52
N LEU A 425 -22.62 -1.87 -12.39
CA LEU A 425 -23.46 -1.30 -11.32
C LEU A 425 -22.81 -0.11 -10.61
N SER A 426 -21.48 -0.08 -10.52
CA SER A 426 -20.73 1.03 -9.91
C SER A 426 -20.63 2.27 -10.79
N LYS A 427 -20.97 2.17 -12.10
CA LYS A 427 -20.91 3.27 -13.06
C LYS A 427 -22.31 3.58 -13.61
N PRO A 428 -23.13 4.40 -12.92
CA PRO A 428 -24.52 4.66 -13.27
C PRO A 428 -24.77 5.34 -14.63
N LYS A 429 -23.72 5.61 -15.41
CA LYS A 429 -23.82 6.23 -16.74
C LYS A 429 -24.18 5.28 -17.87
N TYR A 430 -24.33 3.97 -17.59
CA TYR A 430 -24.63 2.96 -18.60
C TYR A 430 -25.81 2.12 -18.14
N THR A 431 -26.85 2.04 -18.94
CA THR A 431 -27.95 1.12 -18.69
C THR A 431 -27.54 -0.29 -19.10
N ILE A 432 -27.32 -1.16 -18.10
CA ILE A 432 -26.95 -2.58 -18.31
C ILE A 432 -27.93 -3.27 -19.27
N SER A 433 -29.22 -2.95 -19.17
CA SER A 433 -30.28 -3.54 -20.00
C SER A 433 -30.05 -3.33 -21.48
N SER A 434 -29.72 -2.13 -21.92
CA SER A 434 -29.50 -1.85 -23.36
C SER A 434 -28.28 -2.56 -23.91
N TYR A 435 -27.26 -2.74 -23.07
CA TYR A 435 -26.05 -3.42 -23.48
C TYR A 435 -26.21 -4.94 -23.48
N MET A 436 -26.90 -5.49 -22.51
CA MET A 436 -27.28 -6.91 -22.51
C MET A 436 -28.16 -7.26 -23.69
N GLU A 437 -29.08 -6.37 -24.05
CA GLU A 437 -29.89 -6.55 -25.26
C GLU A 437 -29.06 -6.55 -26.55
N TYR A 438 -28.05 -5.67 -26.65
CA TYR A 438 -27.12 -5.65 -27.76
C TYR A 438 -26.29 -6.94 -27.81
N LEU A 439 -25.74 -7.40 -26.67
CA LEU A 439 -24.96 -8.63 -26.59
C LEU A 439 -25.81 -9.86 -26.96
N ASN A 440 -27.03 -9.94 -26.47
CA ASN A 440 -27.94 -11.05 -26.78
C ASN A 440 -28.28 -11.15 -28.28
N LYS A 441 -28.20 -10.03 -29.03
CA LYS A 441 -28.38 -10.01 -30.48
C LYS A 441 -27.12 -10.35 -31.27
N ASN A 442 -25.95 -10.00 -30.77
CA ASN A 442 -24.69 -10.04 -31.52
C ASN A 442 -23.63 -11.00 -30.95
N ALA A 443 -23.94 -11.67 -29.86
CA ALA A 443 -23.01 -12.59 -29.19
C ALA A 443 -23.75 -13.78 -28.57
N THR A 444 -23.05 -14.88 -28.41
CA THR A 444 -23.56 -16.07 -27.69
C THR A 444 -22.98 -16.09 -26.28
N LEU A 445 -23.82 -16.23 -25.26
CA LEU A 445 -23.40 -16.44 -23.89
C LEU A 445 -22.80 -17.84 -23.74
N LEU A 446 -21.55 -17.91 -23.32
CA LEU A 446 -20.82 -19.16 -23.12
C LEU A 446 -20.78 -19.59 -21.66
N GLY A 447 -20.72 -18.64 -20.74
CA GLY A 447 -20.65 -18.91 -19.32
C GLY A 447 -21.12 -17.73 -18.49
N ASP A 448 -21.75 -18.06 -17.35
CA ASP A 448 -22.26 -17.10 -16.36
C ASP A 448 -21.99 -17.66 -14.97
N ASN A 449 -21.28 -16.91 -14.15
CA ASN A 449 -21.07 -17.26 -12.74
C ASN A 449 -21.77 -16.29 -11.78
N GLY A 450 -22.82 -15.59 -12.27
CA GLY A 450 -23.61 -14.63 -11.52
C GLY A 450 -23.06 -13.19 -11.56
N THR A 451 -21.81 -13.00 -11.98
CA THR A 451 -21.15 -11.71 -11.98
C THR A 451 -20.27 -11.44 -13.17
N LEU A 452 -19.63 -12.47 -13.70
CA LEU A 452 -18.88 -12.42 -14.94
C LEU A 452 -19.62 -13.22 -15.99
N PHE A 453 -19.93 -12.57 -17.09
CA PHE A 453 -20.54 -13.18 -18.25
C PHE A 453 -19.50 -13.26 -19.36
N VAL A 454 -19.33 -14.43 -19.96
CA VAL A 454 -18.44 -14.64 -21.09
C VAL A 454 -19.29 -14.83 -22.34
N TYR A 455 -19.10 -13.97 -23.31
CA TYR A 455 -19.81 -14.03 -24.60
C TYR A 455 -18.83 -14.29 -25.73
N LYS A 456 -19.24 -15.07 -26.73
CA LYS A 456 -18.57 -15.13 -28.04
C LYS A 456 -19.24 -14.15 -28.98
N TYR A 457 -18.51 -13.18 -29.49
CA TYR A 457 -19.00 -12.17 -30.41
C TYR A 457 -19.02 -12.69 -31.87
N HIS A 458 -20.10 -12.44 -32.57
CA HIS A 458 -20.30 -12.87 -33.95
C HIS A 458 -20.29 -11.73 -34.98
N GLY A 459 -20.14 -10.48 -34.51
CA GLY A 459 -20.16 -9.31 -35.36
C GLY A 459 -18.97 -9.25 -36.30
N LYS A 460 -19.20 -8.77 -37.52
CA LYS A 460 -18.16 -8.51 -38.51
C LYS A 460 -17.46 -7.16 -38.33
N GLU A 461 -18.05 -6.28 -37.54
CA GLU A 461 -17.55 -4.94 -37.22
C GLU A 461 -16.94 -4.90 -35.84
N PRO A 462 -15.95 -4.03 -35.58
CA PRO A 462 -15.42 -3.80 -34.24
C PRO A 462 -16.54 -3.46 -33.27
N LEU A 463 -16.49 -4.01 -32.06
CA LEU A 463 -17.49 -3.74 -31.04
C LEU A 463 -17.49 -2.25 -30.70
N GLU A 464 -18.57 -1.55 -31.04
CA GLU A 464 -18.73 -0.17 -30.57
C GLU A 464 -19.00 -0.16 -29.08
N MET A 465 -18.10 0.49 -28.35
CA MET A 465 -18.34 0.74 -26.93
C MET A 465 -19.57 1.64 -26.74
N PRO A 466 -20.50 1.32 -25.85
CA PRO A 466 -21.67 2.15 -25.64
C PRO A 466 -21.25 3.58 -25.32
N LYS A 467 -21.77 4.54 -26.10
CA LYS A 467 -21.48 5.96 -25.93
C LYS A 467 -21.89 6.41 -24.52
N LYS A 468 -21.01 7.13 -23.84
CA LYS A 468 -21.35 7.79 -22.59
C LYS A 468 -22.55 8.72 -22.86
N LYS A 469 -23.65 8.48 -22.17
CA LYS A 469 -24.75 9.46 -22.09
C LYS A 469 -24.36 10.59 -21.18
#